data_ad6a0615679ff29021697e69e9541396
#
_entry.id   ad6a0615679ff29021697e69e9541396
#
_cell.length_a   1.000
_cell.length_b   1.000
_cell.length_c   1.000
_cell.angle_alpha   90.00
_cell.angle_beta   90.00
_cell.angle_gamma   90.00
#
_symmetry.space_group_name_H-M   'P 1'
#
loop_
_entity.id
_entity.type
_entity.pdbx_description
1 polymer ?
#
loop_
_entity_poly.entity_id
_entity_poly.type
_entity_poly.pdbx_seq_one_letter_code
_entity_poly.pdbx_strand_id
1 'polypeptide(L)'
;MGRTGGYLQKWGARWTRAANRYAAWRATRGRAATAFVSQPEPRTIGSLPRGRQLLAGNLMFAGHLVEAPEADLWDLGVPDRAFLDETQEFGWLDDLAAVGDGRARRLAQRWLAGWIARYGRGRGPGWTPDLTARRMTRWMHHAVFLLQGQSAEAQTAYFRALAAQADFLSRRWKATSPGLPRFEALCGL
;
A
#
# COMPACT_ATOMS: atom_id res chain seq x y z
N MET A 1 18.98 -30.01 -20.64
CA MET A 1 18.96 -28.56 -21.00
C MET A 1 18.11 -27.72 -20.03
N GLY A 2 18.30 -27.74 -18.70
CA GLY A 2 17.39 -27.12 -17.74
C GLY A 2 18.02 -26.24 -16.65
N ARG A 3 19.36 -26.17 -16.55
CA ARG A 3 20.02 -25.49 -15.40
C ARG A 3 20.39 -24.01 -15.63
N THR A 4 20.56 -23.57 -16.86
CA THR A 4 20.93 -22.18 -17.21
C THR A 4 19.77 -21.20 -17.13
N GLY A 5 18.53 -21.62 -17.42
CA GLY A 5 17.34 -20.76 -17.32
C GLY A 5 17.06 -20.27 -15.89
N GLY A 6 17.28 -21.12 -14.88
CA GLY A 6 17.05 -20.77 -13.48
C GLY A 6 18.02 -19.73 -12.92
N TYR A 7 19.26 -19.71 -13.40
CA TYR A 7 20.24 -18.70 -12.97
C TYR A 7 19.94 -17.32 -13.52
N LEU A 8 19.65 -17.21 -14.82
CA LEU A 8 19.29 -15.95 -15.47
C LEU A 8 18.04 -15.33 -14.85
N GLN A 9 17.03 -16.14 -14.52
CA GLN A 9 15.80 -15.69 -13.88
C GLN A 9 16.05 -15.19 -12.44
N LYS A 10 16.92 -15.85 -11.68
CA LYS A 10 17.32 -15.40 -10.34
C LYS A 10 18.10 -14.08 -10.39
N TRP A 11 19.00 -13.92 -11.36
CA TRP A 11 19.75 -12.67 -11.56
C TRP A 11 18.82 -11.51 -11.94
N GLY A 12 17.89 -11.71 -12.86
CA GLY A 12 16.88 -10.71 -13.24
C GLY A 12 16.05 -10.24 -12.05
N ALA A 13 15.57 -11.17 -11.21
CA ALA A 13 14.83 -10.86 -10.00
C ALA A 13 15.66 -10.07 -8.95
N ARG A 14 16.96 -10.34 -8.84
CA ARG A 14 17.87 -9.59 -7.94
C ARG A 14 18.06 -8.15 -8.44
N TRP A 15 18.31 -7.98 -9.74
CA TRP A 15 18.43 -6.66 -10.35
C TRP A 15 17.16 -5.83 -10.23
N THR A 16 15.98 -6.42 -10.46
CA THR A 16 14.69 -5.77 -10.29
C THR A 16 14.49 -5.28 -8.86
N ARG A 17 14.81 -6.12 -7.87
CA ARG A 17 14.75 -5.74 -6.44
C ARG A 17 15.73 -4.60 -6.11
N ALA A 18 16.96 -4.66 -6.60
CA ALA A 18 17.94 -3.60 -6.37
C ALA A 18 17.50 -2.28 -7.01
N ALA A 19 16.99 -2.31 -8.24
CA ALA A 19 16.45 -1.15 -8.93
C ALA A 19 15.23 -0.56 -8.21
N ASN A 20 14.31 -1.39 -7.69
CA ASN A 20 13.18 -0.93 -6.90
C ASN A 20 13.63 -0.26 -5.60
N ARG A 21 14.59 -0.87 -4.88
CA ARG A 21 15.15 -0.27 -3.65
C ARG A 21 15.81 1.08 -3.89
N TYR A 22 16.60 1.19 -4.95
CA TYR A 22 17.24 2.44 -5.32
C TYR A 22 16.20 3.51 -5.71
N ALA A 23 15.22 3.15 -6.55
CA ALA A 23 14.16 4.07 -6.96
C ALA A 23 13.31 4.55 -5.76
N ALA A 24 12.95 3.65 -4.85
CA ALA A 24 12.21 3.97 -3.64
C ALA A 24 13.00 4.91 -2.71
N TRP A 25 14.28 4.59 -2.48
CA TRP A 25 15.17 5.46 -1.70
C TRP A 25 15.31 6.87 -2.31
N ARG A 26 15.45 6.96 -3.64
CA ARG A 26 15.52 8.23 -4.35
C ARG A 26 14.21 9.02 -4.25
N ALA A 27 13.08 8.33 -4.42
CA ALA A 27 11.75 8.93 -4.39
C ALA A 27 11.44 9.60 -3.04
N THR A 28 11.89 9.04 -1.93
CA THR A 28 11.70 9.65 -0.59
C THR A 28 12.51 10.92 -0.35
N ARG A 29 13.39 11.29 -1.28
CA ARG A 29 14.17 12.55 -1.26
C ARG A 29 13.62 13.59 -2.23
N GLY A 30 12.56 13.27 -2.94
CA GLY A 30 11.87 14.16 -3.86
C GLY A 30 11.10 15.26 -3.13
N ARG A 31 10.48 16.13 -3.92
CA ARG A 31 9.64 17.21 -3.40
C ARG A 31 8.36 16.60 -2.78
N ALA A 32 8.01 17.02 -1.57
CA ALA A 32 6.76 16.63 -0.95
C ALA A 32 5.57 17.35 -1.61
N ALA A 33 4.46 16.63 -1.80
CA ALA A 33 3.19 17.26 -2.07
C ALA A 33 2.58 17.80 -0.76
N THR A 34 1.71 18.78 -0.87
CA THR A 34 1.05 19.41 0.28
C THR A 34 -0.46 19.30 0.22
N ALA A 35 -1.01 19.05 -0.96
CA ALA A 35 -2.44 18.92 -1.21
C ALA A 35 -2.70 18.17 -2.52
N PHE A 36 -3.95 17.76 -2.73
CA PHE A 36 -4.45 17.33 -4.03
C PHE A 36 -4.81 18.56 -4.88
N VAL A 37 -4.64 18.44 -6.19
CA VAL A 37 -5.14 19.44 -7.17
C VAL A 37 -6.65 19.32 -7.33
N SER A 38 -7.17 18.09 -7.28
CA SER A 38 -8.60 17.77 -7.27
C SER A 38 -8.84 16.66 -6.28
N GLN A 39 -10.04 16.62 -5.69
CA GLN A 39 -10.41 15.55 -4.76
C GLN A 39 -10.89 14.33 -5.55
N PRO A 40 -10.16 13.22 -5.52
CA PRO A 40 -10.63 12.02 -6.20
C PRO A 40 -11.82 11.41 -5.45
N GLU A 41 -12.84 10.99 -6.19
CA GLU A 41 -13.97 10.27 -5.64
C GLU A 41 -13.66 8.78 -5.51
N PRO A 42 -14.09 8.11 -4.41
CA PRO A 42 -13.95 6.67 -4.27
C PRO A 42 -14.72 5.95 -5.40
N ARG A 43 -14.03 5.05 -6.11
CA ARG A 43 -14.65 4.23 -7.16
C ARG A 43 -14.68 2.75 -6.82
N THR A 44 -14.08 2.36 -5.69
CA THR A 44 -14.07 1.00 -5.17
C THR A 44 -15.09 0.88 -4.04
N ILE A 45 -15.90 -0.16 -4.09
CA ILE A 45 -16.86 -0.50 -3.04
C ILE A 45 -16.25 -1.64 -2.24
N GLY A 46 -15.91 -1.37 -0.97
CA GLY A 46 -15.46 -2.40 -0.04
C GLY A 46 -16.61 -3.26 0.50
N SER A 47 -16.25 -4.28 1.24
CA SER A 47 -17.18 -5.21 1.86
C SER A 47 -17.46 -4.82 3.32
N LEU A 48 -18.68 -4.38 3.61
CA LEU A 48 -19.11 -4.09 4.99
C LEU A 48 -18.90 -5.27 5.95
N PRO A 49 -19.22 -6.53 5.59
CA PRO A 49 -18.94 -7.67 6.47
C PRO A 49 -17.45 -7.86 6.75
N ARG A 50 -16.59 -7.74 5.73
CA ARG A 50 -15.13 -7.83 5.91
C ARG A 50 -14.61 -6.69 6.79
N GLY A 51 -15.07 -5.47 6.59
CA GLY A 51 -14.70 -4.34 7.43
C GLY A 51 -15.07 -4.54 8.90
N ARG A 52 -16.24 -5.16 9.19
CA ARG A 52 -16.64 -5.52 10.56
C ARG A 52 -15.76 -6.61 11.15
N GLN A 53 -15.34 -7.60 10.37
CA GLN A 53 -14.36 -8.61 10.79
C GLN A 53 -13.03 -7.99 11.18
N LEU A 54 -12.51 -7.08 10.36
CA LEU A 54 -11.28 -6.33 10.66
C LEU A 54 -11.39 -5.56 11.98
N LEU A 55 -12.55 -4.91 12.25
CA LEU A 55 -12.82 -4.21 13.49
C LEU A 55 -12.91 -5.14 14.71
N ALA A 56 -13.31 -6.38 14.51
CA ALA A 56 -13.34 -7.41 15.54
C ALA A 56 -11.97 -8.05 15.79
N GLY A 57 -10.95 -7.70 14.98
CA GLY A 57 -9.62 -8.31 15.06
C GLY A 57 -9.49 -9.62 14.31
N ASN A 58 -10.47 -9.96 13.47
CA ASN A 58 -10.43 -11.12 12.59
C ASN A 58 -9.84 -10.72 11.25
N LEU A 59 -8.53 -10.91 11.10
CA LEU A 59 -7.73 -10.43 10.00
C LEU A 59 -7.55 -11.56 8.98
N MET A 60 -8.35 -11.51 7.90
CA MET A 60 -8.28 -12.51 6.83
C MET A 60 -7.60 -11.91 5.60
N PHE A 61 -6.42 -12.41 5.25
CA PHE A 61 -5.66 -12.04 4.06
C PHE A 61 -5.15 -13.29 3.34
N ALA A 62 -5.35 -13.34 2.03
CA ALA A 62 -4.94 -14.43 1.16
C ALA A 62 -5.37 -15.84 1.66
N GLY A 63 -6.56 -15.92 2.28
CA GLY A 63 -7.09 -17.18 2.83
C GLY A 63 -6.58 -17.55 4.22
N HIS A 64 -5.66 -16.76 4.81
CA HIS A 64 -5.18 -16.95 6.18
C HIS A 64 -5.99 -16.08 7.14
N LEU A 65 -6.64 -16.69 8.14
CA LEU A 65 -7.30 -16.00 9.24
C LEU A 65 -6.32 -15.86 10.42
N VAL A 66 -6.14 -14.64 10.87
CA VAL A 66 -5.38 -14.32 12.09
C VAL A 66 -6.32 -13.61 13.05
N GLU A 67 -6.60 -14.22 14.20
CA GLU A 67 -7.40 -13.63 15.28
C GLU A 67 -6.45 -12.86 16.21
N ALA A 68 -6.45 -11.54 16.10
CA ALA A 68 -5.53 -10.68 16.84
C ALA A 68 -6.17 -9.30 17.12
N PRO A 69 -7.16 -9.21 18.01
CA PRO A 69 -7.94 -7.99 18.26
C PRO A 69 -7.10 -6.81 18.78
N GLU A 70 -6.00 -7.09 19.47
CA GLU A 70 -5.13 -6.06 20.07
C GLU A 70 -3.86 -5.78 19.26
N ALA A 71 -3.57 -6.60 18.23
CA ALA A 71 -2.33 -6.47 17.48
C ALA A 71 -2.39 -5.35 16.42
N ASP A 72 -1.26 -4.73 16.17
CA ASP A 72 -1.09 -3.88 14.97
C ASP A 72 -0.92 -4.78 13.73
N LEU A 73 -1.55 -4.39 12.62
CA LEU A 73 -1.47 -5.13 11.35
C LEU A 73 -0.02 -5.42 10.93
N TRP A 74 0.88 -4.49 11.23
CA TRP A 74 2.28 -4.55 10.82
C TRP A 74 3.17 -5.38 11.75
N ASP A 75 2.65 -5.84 12.89
CA ASP A 75 3.32 -6.71 13.85
C ASP A 75 2.91 -8.18 13.70
N LEU A 76 1.96 -8.47 12.82
CA LEU A 76 1.51 -9.83 12.58
C LEU A 76 2.62 -10.69 11.97
N GLY A 77 2.67 -11.94 12.39
CA GLY A 77 3.45 -12.96 11.70
C GLY A 77 2.98 -13.11 10.25
N VAL A 78 3.89 -13.11 9.30
CA VAL A 78 3.58 -13.24 7.87
C VAL A 78 3.63 -14.71 7.48
N PRO A 79 2.48 -15.38 7.21
CA PRO A 79 2.46 -16.79 6.84
C PRO A 79 3.16 -17.06 5.51
N ASP A 80 2.88 -16.22 4.51
CA ASP A 80 3.42 -16.35 3.18
C ASP A 80 3.51 -15.01 2.43
N ARG A 81 3.93 -15.08 1.19
CA ARG A 81 4.08 -13.88 0.33
C ARG A 81 2.73 -13.29 -0.07
N ALA A 82 1.70 -14.09 -0.30
CA ALA A 82 0.39 -13.62 -0.72
C ALA A 82 -0.28 -12.82 0.39
N PHE A 83 -0.19 -13.28 1.65
CA PHE A 83 -0.63 -12.55 2.84
C PHE A 83 0.04 -11.18 2.93
N LEU A 84 1.37 -11.16 2.78
CA LEU A 84 2.14 -9.92 2.82
C LEU A 84 1.72 -8.96 1.71
N ASP A 85 1.56 -9.45 0.48
CA ASP A 85 1.19 -8.61 -0.65
C ASP A 85 -0.21 -8.02 -0.47
N GLU A 86 -1.20 -8.80 0.00
CA GLU A 86 -2.56 -8.32 0.27
C GLU A 86 -2.60 -7.26 1.37
N THR A 87 -1.80 -7.41 2.44
CA THR A 87 -1.69 -6.35 3.46
C THR A 87 -1.05 -5.08 2.91
N GLN A 88 -0.02 -5.20 2.06
CA GLN A 88 0.75 -4.08 1.50
C GLN A 88 0.02 -3.33 0.39
N GLU A 89 -0.97 -3.93 -0.28
CA GLU A 89 -1.75 -3.26 -1.32
C GLU A 89 -2.92 -2.43 -0.78
N PHE A 90 -3.21 -2.52 0.53
CA PHE A 90 -4.25 -1.76 1.22
C PHE A 90 -5.70 -2.09 0.80
N GLY A 91 -5.99 -3.32 0.33
CA GLY A 91 -7.36 -3.76 0.05
C GLY A 91 -8.31 -3.62 1.24
N TRP A 92 -7.81 -3.84 2.44
CA TRP A 92 -8.52 -3.67 3.70
C TRP A 92 -9.05 -2.23 3.93
N LEU A 93 -8.48 -1.23 3.28
CA LEU A 93 -8.94 0.16 3.40
C LEU A 93 -10.31 0.36 2.74
N ASP A 94 -10.55 -0.29 1.60
CA ASP A 94 -11.86 -0.28 0.94
C ASP A 94 -12.93 -0.85 1.89
N ASP A 95 -12.62 -1.96 2.60
CA ASP A 95 -13.54 -2.63 3.53
C ASP A 95 -13.81 -1.77 4.78
N LEU A 96 -12.79 -1.14 5.37
CA LEU A 96 -12.99 -0.21 6.49
C LEU A 96 -13.76 1.05 6.08
N ALA A 97 -13.52 1.56 4.88
CA ALA A 97 -14.26 2.69 4.35
C ALA A 97 -15.74 2.35 4.09
N ALA A 98 -16.04 1.11 3.72
CA ALA A 98 -17.42 0.62 3.58
C ALA A 98 -18.18 0.59 4.92
N VAL A 99 -17.50 0.38 6.05
CA VAL A 99 -18.09 0.54 7.39
C VAL A 99 -18.34 2.03 7.69
N GLY A 100 -17.38 2.90 7.39
CA GLY A 100 -17.49 4.34 7.38
C GLY A 100 -17.61 5.02 8.75
N ASP A 101 -17.68 4.27 9.85
CA ASP A 101 -17.83 4.81 11.20
C ASP A 101 -16.50 5.33 11.79
N GLY A 102 -16.61 5.98 12.96
CA GLY A 102 -15.42 6.55 13.62
C GLY A 102 -14.42 5.49 14.11
N ARG A 103 -14.86 4.23 14.39
CA ARG A 103 -13.96 3.13 14.79
C ARG A 103 -13.15 2.65 13.59
N ALA A 104 -13.82 2.42 12.47
CA ALA A 104 -13.18 2.00 11.21
C ALA A 104 -12.16 3.05 10.74
N ARG A 105 -12.52 4.35 10.83
CA ARG A 105 -11.62 5.44 10.50
C ARG A 105 -10.37 5.46 11.37
N ARG A 106 -10.51 5.37 12.68
CA ARG A 106 -9.36 5.34 13.59
C ARG A 106 -8.45 4.14 13.36
N LEU A 107 -9.03 2.97 13.05
CA LEU A 107 -8.25 1.79 12.71
C LEU A 107 -7.46 1.99 11.41
N ALA A 108 -8.11 2.49 10.35
CA ALA A 108 -7.46 2.79 9.08
C ALA A 108 -6.32 3.82 9.24
N GLN A 109 -6.56 4.89 9.99
CA GLN A 109 -5.57 5.93 10.29
C GLN A 109 -4.38 5.37 11.09
N ARG A 110 -4.62 4.51 12.08
CA ARG A 110 -3.56 3.84 12.84
C ARG A 110 -2.69 2.96 11.94
N TRP A 111 -3.30 2.12 11.11
CA TRP A 111 -2.56 1.26 10.20
C TRP A 111 -1.83 2.04 9.11
N LEU A 112 -2.42 3.12 8.59
CA LEU A 112 -1.74 4.03 7.69
C LEU A 112 -0.49 4.66 8.33
N ALA A 113 -0.62 5.19 9.55
CA ALA A 113 0.49 5.80 10.28
C ALA A 113 1.60 4.76 10.57
N GLY A 114 1.22 3.55 10.96
CA GLY A 114 2.15 2.42 11.16
C GLY A 114 2.91 2.07 9.88
N TRP A 115 2.24 2.03 8.73
CA TRP A 115 2.89 1.80 7.44
C TRP A 115 3.88 2.92 7.11
N ILE A 116 3.47 4.19 7.27
CA ILE A 116 4.33 5.35 6.99
C ILE A 116 5.58 5.32 7.87
N ALA A 117 5.42 5.03 9.15
CA ALA A 117 6.54 4.95 10.10
C ALA A 117 7.56 3.88 9.71
N ARG A 118 7.08 2.69 9.31
CA ARG A 118 7.94 1.51 9.01
C ARG A 118 8.51 1.54 7.60
N TYR A 119 7.69 1.90 6.62
CA TYR A 119 8.00 1.71 5.21
C TYR A 119 8.07 3.02 4.42
N GLY A 120 7.59 4.13 4.95
CA GLY A 120 7.53 5.43 4.26
C GLY A 120 8.88 5.99 3.81
N ARG A 121 9.99 5.43 4.34
CA ARG A 121 11.36 5.81 3.95
C ARG A 121 11.89 5.05 2.73
N GLY A 122 11.04 4.45 1.92
CA GLY A 122 11.44 3.72 0.71
C GLY A 122 12.03 2.34 0.99
N ARG A 123 11.68 1.73 2.11
CA ARG A 123 12.16 0.40 2.52
C ARG A 123 10.99 -0.54 2.77
N GLY A 124 11.24 -1.84 2.63
CA GLY A 124 10.27 -2.88 2.92
C GLY A 124 9.66 -3.55 1.70
N PRO A 125 8.81 -4.55 1.92
CA PRO A 125 8.32 -5.46 0.87
C PRO A 125 7.31 -4.79 -0.08
N GLY A 126 6.60 -3.76 0.38
CA GLY A 126 5.56 -3.07 -0.39
C GLY A 126 6.08 -2.12 -1.47
N TRP A 127 7.39 -1.90 -1.60
CA TRP A 127 7.97 -1.06 -2.64
C TRP A 127 8.24 -1.85 -3.92
N THR A 128 7.17 -2.42 -4.46
CA THR A 128 7.10 -2.96 -5.82
C THR A 128 6.13 -2.11 -6.64
N PRO A 129 6.29 -2.01 -7.97
CA PRO A 129 5.41 -1.19 -8.79
C PRO A 129 3.93 -1.59 -8.66
N ASP A 130 3.63 -2.88 -8.67
CA ASP A 130 2.26 -3.40 -8.60
C ASP A 130 1.59 -3.02 -7.26
N LEU A 131 2.24 -3.30 -6.13
CA LEU A 131 1.69 -2.99 -4.80
C LEU A 131 1.60 -1.48 -4.55
N THR A 132 2.61 -0.72 -5.04
CA THR A 132 2.60 0.73 -4.91
C THR A 132 1.45 1.36 -5.68
N ALA A 133 1.17 0.89 -6.90
CA ALA A 133 0.07 1.38 -7.71
C ALA A 133 -1.28 1.22 -7.01
N ARG A 134 -1.59 0.00 -6.56
CA ARG A 134 -2.83 -0.32 -5.85
C ARG A 134 -2.98 0.47 -4.56
N ARG A 135 -1.92 0.50 -3.75
CA ARG A 135 -1.93 1.25 -2.48
C ARG A 135 -2.12 2.73 -2.70
N MET A 136 -1.40 3.33 -3.63
CA MET A 136 -1.48 4.77 -3.91
C MET A 136 -2.88 5.16 -4.39
N THR A 137 -3.48 4.40 -5.29
CA THR A 137 -4.85 4.62 -5.76
C THR A 137 -5.84 4.56 -4.59
N ARG A 138 -5.75 3.58 -3.70
CA ARG A 138 -6.63 3.50 -2.52
C ARG A 138 -6.42 4.65 -1.55
N TRP A 139 -5.17 5.06 -1.34
CA TRP A 139 -4.92 6.24 -0.50
C TRP A 139 -5.57 7.50 -1.06
N MET A 140 -5.49 7.71 -2.37
CA MET A 140 -6.16 8.86 -3.02
C MET A 140 -7.68 8.76 -2.93
N HIS A 141 -8.26 7.61 -3.26
CA HIS A 141 -9.72 7.41 -3.22
C HIS A 141 -10.30 7.62 -1.82
N HIS A 142 -9.60 7.18 -0.79
CA HIS A 142 -10.07 7.29 0.60
C HIS A 142 -9.39 8.44 1.37
N ALA A 143 -8.86 9.45 0.68
CA ALA A 143 -8.13 10.54 1.32
C ALA A 143 -8.95 11.29 2.36
N VAL A 144 -10.23 11.60 2.08
CA VAL A 144 -11.12 12.25 3.05
C VAL A 144 -11.27 11.40 4.30
N PHE A 145 -11.54 10.10 4.14
CA PHE A 145 -11.67 9.16 5.25
C PHE A 145 -10.40 9.07 6.09
N LEU A 146 -9.24 9.07 5.45
CA LEU A 146 -7.93 8.97 6.10
C LEU A 146 -7.49 10.28 6.79
N LEU A 147 -7.80 11.44 6.21
CA LEU A 147 -7.30 12.73 6.69
C LEU A 147 -8.24 13.45 7.63
N GLN A 148 -9.52 13.05 7.70
CA GLN A 148 -10.51 13.69 8.57
C GLN A 148 -10.09 13.63 10.04
N GLY A 149 -9.95 14.81 10.68
CA GLY A 149 -9.56 14.91 12.09
C GLY A 149 -8.08 14.62 12.38
N GLN A 150 -7.24 14.49 11.36
CA GLN A 150 -5.80 14.30 11.54
C GLN A 150 -5.07 15.62 11.79
N SER A 151 -3.97 15.55 12.58
CA SER A 151 -3.09 16.69 12.81
C SER A 151 -2.37 17.13 11.54
N ALA A 152 -1.86 18.36 11.52
CA ALA A 152 -1.07 18.89 10.40
C ALA A 152 0.18 18.04 10.10
N GLU A 153 0.82 17.49 11.14
CA GLU A 153 1.97 16.61 11.03
C GLU A 153 1.61 15.28 10.34
N ALA A 154 0.48 14.69 10.72
CA ALA A 154 0.00 13.44 10.11
C ALA A 154 -0.40 13.66 8.64
N GLN A 155 -1.06 14.78 8.33
CA GLN A 155 -1.37 15.16 6.95
C GLN A 155 -0.09 15.38 6.13
N THR A 156 0.90 16.06 6.68
CA THR A 156 2.20 16.28 6.03
C THR A 156 2.91 14.95 5.76
N ALA A 157 2.89 14.02 6.73
CA ALA A 157 3.48 12.69 6.57
C ALA A 157 2.76 11.88 5.48
N TYR A 158 1.44 11.95 5.42
CA TYR A 158 0.63 11.33 4.38
C TYR A 158 1.00 11.85 2.98
N PHE A 159 0.97 13.16 2.76
CA PHE A 159 1.27 13.75 1.46
C PHE A 159 2.72 13.51 1.02
N ARG A 160 3.66 13.54 1.96
CA ARG A 160 5.06 13.19 1.67
C ARG A 160 5.19 11.73 1.22
N ALA A 161 4.55 10.81 1.92
CA ALA A 161 4.58 9.40 1.58
C ALA A 161 3.86 9.10 0.26
N LEU A 162 2.75 9.80 -0.03
CA LEU A 162 2.04 9.69 -1.29
C LEU A 162 2.88 10.19 -2.47
N ALA A 163 3.50 11.37 -2.33
CA ALA A 163 4.39 11.93 -3.34
C ALA A 163 5.60 11.01 -3.63
N ALA A 164 6.18 10.41 -2.59
CA ALA A 164 7.26 9.45 -2.76
C ALA A 164 6.80 8.20 -3.53
N GLN A 165 5.59 7.71 -3.29
CA GLN A 165 5.03 6.60 -4.05
C GLN A 165 4.79 6.96 -5.52
N ALA A 166 4.28 8.16 -5.81
CA ALA A 166 4.09 8.66 -7.17
C ALA A 166 5.43 8.80 -7.91
N ASP A 167 6.46 9.40 -7.28
CA ASP A 167 7.79 9.50 -7.89
C ASP A 167 8.45 8.13 -8.10
N PHE A 168 8.28 7.18 -7.18
CA PHE A 168 8.72 5.80 -7.36
C PHE A 168 8.02 5.16 -8.55
N LEU A 169 6.70 5.25 -8.63
CA LEU A 169 5.90 4.63 -9.66
C LEU A 169 6.21 5.23 -11.04
N SER A 170 6.37 6.55 -11.16
CA SER A 170 6.74 7.22 -12.41
C SER A 170 8.04 6.67 -13.01
N ARG A 171 8.98 6.25 -12.17
CA ARG A 171 10.28 5.66 -12.60
C ARG A 171 10.18 4.16 -12.88
N ARG A 172 9.22 3.46 -12.27
CA ARG A 172 9.18 1.99 -12.23
C ARG A 172 7.94 1.36 -12.86
N TRP A 173 6.95 2.13 -13.33
CA TRP A 173 5.71 1.61 -13.89
C TRP A 173 5.92 0.57 -15.01
N LYS A 174 6.99 0.71 -15.82
CA LYS A 174 7.33 -0.26 -16.88
C LYS A 174 7.74 -1.64 -16.32
N ALA A 175 8.10 -1.71 -15.05
CA ALA A 175 8.46 -2.96 -14.38
C ALA A 175 7.27 -3.60 -13.64
N THR A 176 6.05 -3.10 -13.80
CA THR A 176 4.81 -3.77 -13.39
C THR A 176 4.59 -5.04 -14.18
N SER A 177 3.89 -5.98 -13.59
CA SER A 177 3.39 -7.16 -14.27
C SER A 177 2.53 -6.77 -15.49
N PRO A 178 2.61 -7.51 -16.61
CA PRO A 178 1.78 -7.23 -17.79
C PRO A 178 0.29 -7.36 -17.46
N GLY A 179 -0.55 -6.64 -18.20
CA GLY A 179 -2.00 -6.67 -18.03
C GLY A 179 -2.51 -5.67 -17.01
N LEU A 180 -3.49 -6.06 -16.19
CA LEU A 180 -4.18 -5.20 -15.24
C LEU A 180 -3.23 -4.39 -14.33
N PRO A 181 -2.18 -4.96 -13.71
CA PRO A 181 -1.28 -4.19 -12.86
C PRO A 181 -0.63 -2.99 -13.57
N ARG A 182 -0.37 -3.11 -14.87
CA ARG A 182 0.19 -2.00 -15.66
C ARG A 182 -0.82 -0.88 -15.91
N PHE A 183 -2.09 -1.23 -16.11
CA PHE A 183 -3.16 -0.22 -16.18
C PHE A 183 -3.37 0.45 -14.82
N GLU A 184 -3.39 -0.31 -13.74
CA GLU A 184 -3.47 0.24 -12.37
C GLU A 184 -2.33 1.23 -12.10
N ALA A 185 -1.10 0.90 -12.54
CA ALA A 185 0.05 1.79 -12.39
C ALA A 185 -0.10 3.10 -13.18
N LEU A 186 -0.66 3.04 -14.37
CA LEU A 186 -0.91 4.24 -15.20
C LEU A 186 -2.05 5.10 -14.63
N CYS A 187 -3.08 4.47 -14.04
CA CYS A 187 -4.17 5.19 -13.38
C CYS A 187 -3.71 5.92 -12.11
N GLY A 188 -2.64 5.45 -11.46
CA GLY A 188 -2.08 6.08 -10.28
C GLY A 188 -1.09 7.22 -10.57
N LEU A 189 -0.72 7.45 -11.82
CA LEU A 189 0.19 8.51 -12.26
C LEU A 189 -0.54 9.73 -12.79
#